data_4808ecbad179b5143848a753d272e50b
#
_entry.id   4808ecbad179b5143848a753d272e50b
#
_cell.length_a   1.000
_cell.length_b   1.000
_cell.length_c   1.000
_cell.angle_alpha   90.00
_cell.angle_beta   90.00
_cell.angle_gamma   90.00
#
_symmetry.space_group_name_H-M   'P 1'
#
loop_
_entity.id
_entity.type
_entity.pdbx_description
1 polymer ?
#
loop_
_entity_poly.entity_id
_entity_poly.type
_entity_poly.pdbx_seq_one_letter_code
_entity_poly.pdbx_strand_id
1 'polypeptide(L)'
;MREGYTSQAKKALAYAVKTAEKCGHNYVGTEHLLIGLLNVEDGTAGMVLTEFHVDAGQLTELIDRLIAPGGNTATESRPGYTPRVRRVLENAEAEAARFKSRAVGTEHLLIAILKESDCVATRLLFTMGINIQKLYSAILTAMGEAPSQGGMNGNPNAGRGPQARGGAQNSETPALDQYSRDLTELAREGKLDPVVGRSQEIERVIQILSLIHI
;
A
#
# COMPACT_ATOMS: atom_id res chain seq x y z
N MET A 1 15.92 24.21 -1.79
CA MET A 1 15.47 23.77 -0.44
C MET A 1 14.04 23.30 -0.57
N ARG A 2 13.73 22.09 -0.10
CA ARG A 2 12.33 21.63 -0.06
C ARG A 2 11.60 22.30 1.08
N GLU A 3 10.42 22.83 0.79
CA GLU A 3 9.53 23.41 1.81
C GLU A 3 8.82 22.26 2.54
N GLY A 4 9.40 21.54 3.46
CA GLY A 4 8.78 20.55 4.33
C GLY A 4 7.42 19.99 3.87
N TYR A 5 6.38 20.12 4.68
CA TYR A 5 5.01 19.64 4.40
C TYR A 5 4.09 20.79 3.99
N THR A 6 3.14 20.50 3.06
CA THR A 6 2.07 21.46 2.69
C THR A 6 1.16 21.76 3.89
N SER A 7 0.36 22.83 3.81
CA SER A 7 -0.62 23.16 4.87
C SER A 7 -1.62 22.02 5.08
N GLN A 8 -2.10 21.38 4.00
CA GLN A 8 -3.02 20.24 4.06
C GLN A 8 -2.36 19.02 4.71
N ALA A 9 -1.12 18.70 4.34
CA ALA A 9 -0.39 17.59 4.95
C ALA A 9 -0.16 17.82 6.46
N LYS A 10 0.17 19.03 6.86
CA LYS A 10 0.27 19.40 8.31
C LYS A 10 -1.06 19.25 9.02
N LYS A 11 -2.19 19.67 8.41
CA LYS A 11 -3.53 19.45 8.96
C LYS A 11 -3.83 17.96 9.13
N ALA A 12 -3.52 17.14 8.12
CA ALA A 12 -3.72 15.69 8.18
C ALA A 12 -2.94 15.04 9.33
N LEU A 13 -1.68 15.43 9.53
CA LEU A 13 -0.87 14.96 10.65
C LEU A 13 -1.45 15.42 12.02
N ALA A 14 -1.95 16.65 12.09
CA ALA A 14 -2.61 17.14 13.31
C ALA A 14 -3.92 16.39 13.59
N TYR A 15 -4.71 16.08 12.56
CA TYR A 15 -5.92 15.24 12.70
C TYR A 15 -5.58 13.82 13.13
N ALA A 16 -4.49 13.25 12.61
CA ALA A 16 -4.04 11.91 13.02
C ALA A 16 -3.72 11.86 14.53
N VAL A 17 -3.04 12.86 15.07
CA VAL A 17 -2.78 12.97 16.51
C VAL A 17 -4.09 13.08 17.30
N LYS A 18 -5.00 13.99 16.89
CA LYS A 18 -6.31 14.14 17.55
C LYS A 18 -7.15 12.86 17.51
N THR A 19 -7.08 12.12 16.43
CA THR A 19 -7.79 10.83 16.28
C THR A 19 -7.21 9.80 17.24
N ALA A 20 -5.89 9.70 17.35
CA ALA A 20 -5.25 8.81 18.31
C ALA A 20 -5.66 9.14 19.77
N GLU A 21 -5.69 10.43 20.12
CA GLU A 21 -6.15 10.89 21.42
C GLU A 21 -7.63 10.53 21.68
N LYS A 22 -8.51 10.71 20.68
CA LYS A 22 -9.94 10.34 20.79
C LYS A 22 -10.16 8.84 20.96
N CYS A 23 -9.36 8.01 20.29
CA CYS A 23 -9.39 6.55 20.43
C CYS A 23 -8.70 6.05 21.72
N GLY A 24 -8.17 6.94 22.54
CA GLY A 24 -7.46 6.56 23.77
C GLY A 24 -6.11 5.88 23.51
N HIS A 25 -5.50 6.09 22.33
CA HIS A 25 -4.22 5.52 22.00
C HIS A 25 -3.08 6.46 22.40
N ASN A 26 -2.02 5.89 22.99
CA ASN A 26 -0.81 6.62 23.35
C ASN A 26 0.23 6.71 22.20
N TYR A 27 -0.17 6.30 21.00
CA TYR A 27 0.64 6.32 19.79
C TYR A 27 -0.18 6.75 18.57
N VAL A 28 0.49 7.31 17.57
CA VAL A 28 -0.08 7.58 16.24
C VAL A 28 0.37 6.49 15.29
N GLY A 29 -0.57 5.65 14.87
CA GLY A 29 -0.37 4.60 13.88
C GLY A 29 -0.79 5.04 12.47
N THR A 30 -0.59 4.15 11.49
CA THR A 30 -0.95 4.39 10.08
C THR A 30 -2.47 4.53 9.88
N GLU A 31 -3.27 3.87 10.71
CA GLU A 31 -4.73 3.98 10.77
C GLU A 31 -5.18 5.40 11.12
N HIS A 32 -4.55 6.02 12.12
CA HIS A 32 -4.84 7.40 12.51
C HIS A 32 -4.44 8.38 11.40
N LEU A 33 -3.30 8.10 10.73
CA LEU A 33 -2.85 8.91 9.60
C LEU A 33 -3.83 8.83 8.42
N LEU A 34 -4.40 7.66 8.15
CA LEU A 34 -5.41 7.47 7.11
C LEU A 34 -6.68 8.29 7.40
N ILE A 35 -7.18 8.25 8.64
CA ILE A 35 -8.31 9.10 9.06
C ILE A 35 -7.93 10.58 8.98
N GLY A 36 -6.70 10.92 9.38
CA GLY A 36 -6.20 12.27 9.26
C GLY A 36 -6.22 12.81 7.83
N LEU A 37 -5.84 11.98 6.86
CA LEU A 37 -5.90 12.33 5.43
C LEU A 37 -7.33 12.49 4.93
N LEU A 38 -8.24 11.62 5.36
CA LEU A 38 -9.65 11.67 4.98
C LEU A 38 -10.35 12.93 5.52
N ASN A 39 -9.99 13.39 6.72
CA ASN A 39 -10.57 14.60 7.32
C ASN A 39 -10.06 15.92 6.67
N VAL A 40 -9.14 15.85 5.71
CA VAL A 40 -8.68 17.00 4.92
C VAL A 40 -9.33 16.94 3.54
N GLU A 41 -10.59 17.36 3.46
CA GLU A 41 -11.42 17.29 2.25
C GLU A 41 -10.82 18.09 1.07
N ASP A 42 -10.12 19.20 1.38
CA ASP A 42 -9.42 20.05 0.40
C ASP A 42 -8.05 19.49 -0.03
N GLY A 43 -7.65 18.34 0.51
CA GLY A 43 -6.43 17.63 0.13
C GLY A 43 -6.68 16.59 -0.97
N THR A 44 -5.72 16.42 -1.89
CA THR A 44 -5.82 15.45 -2.98
C THR A 44 -6.12 14.03 -2.48
N ALA A 45 -5.49 13.63 -1.36
CA ALA A 45 -5.76 12.31 -0.76
C ALA A 45 -7.19 12.21 -0.22
N GLY A 46 -7.70 13.25 0.46
CA GLY A 46 -9.07 13.26 0.99
C GLY A 46 -10.11 13.16 -0.13
N MET A 47 -9.95 13.92 -1.21
CA MET A 47 -10.82 13.85 -2.39
C MET A 47 -10.86 12.44 -2.99
N VAL A 48 -9.70 11.83 -3.24
CA VAL A 48 -9.63 10.48 -3.82
C VAL A 48 -10.20 9.43 -2.87
N LEU A 49 -9.92 9.49 -1.57
CA LEU A 49 -10.49 8.57 -0.59
C LEU A 49 -12.02 8.68 -0.52
N THR A 50 -12.56 9.89 -0.62
CA THR A 50 -14.01 10.15 -0.67
C THR A 50 -14.65 9.59 -1.95
N GLU A 51 -14.00 9.73 -3.10
CA GLU A 51 -14.44 9.13 -4.37
C GLU A 51 -14.52 7.60 -4.28
N PHE A 52 -13.62 6.97 -3.53
CA PHE A 52 -13.66 5.53 -3.24
C PHE A 52 -14.63 5.16 -2.10
N HIS A 53 -15.47 6.09 -1.67
CA HIS A 53 -16.45 5.88 -0.60
C HIS A 53 -15.82 5.41 0.74
N VAL A 54 -14.60 5.84 1.02
CA VAL A 54 -13.98 5.62 2.33
C VAL A 54 -14.62 6.58 3.33
N ASP A 55 -15.29 6.02 4.33
CA ASP A 55 -15.98 6.80 5.37
C ASP A 55 -15.20 6.81 6.68
N ALA A 56 -15.04 7.99 7.29
CA ALA A 56 -14.30 8.17 8.53
C ALA A 56 -14.96 7.48 9.73
N GLY A 57 -16.28 7.40 9.73
CA GLY A 57 -17.05 6.73 10.79
C GLY A 57 -16.81 5.21 10.76
N GLN A 58 -16.92 4.63 9.57
CA GLN A 58 -16.65 3.19 9.36
C GLN A 58 -15.19 2.85 9.72
N LEU A 59 -14.23 3.70 9.33
CA LEU A 59 -12.82 3.50 9.70
C LEU A 59 -12.63 3.53 11.22
N THR A 60 -13.24 4.49 11.89
CA THR A 60 -13.16 4.60 13.36
C THR A 60 -13.75 3.37 14.03
N GLU A 61 -14.94 2.92 13.58
CA GLU A 61 -15.58 1.71 14.10
C GLU A 61 -14.73 0.44 13.88
N LEU A 62 -14.08 0.32 12.73
CA LEU A 62 -13.16 -0.78 12.44
C LEU A 62 -11.90 -0.72 13.33
N ILE A 63 -11.38 0.47 13.60
CA ILE A 63 -10.26 0.66 14.52
C ILE A 63 -10.65 0.20 15.92
N ASP A 64 -11.79 0.65 16.44
CA ASP A 64 -12.28 0.28 17.77
C ASP A 64 -12.51 -1.23 17.90
N ARG A 65 -12.92 -1.89 16.82
CA ARG A 65 -13.12 -3.35 16.80
C ARG A 65 -11.83 -4.16 16.68
N LEU A 66 -10.87 -3.69 15.89
CA LEU A 66 -9.67 -4.44 15.54
C LEU A 66 -8.47 -4.12 16.44
N ILE A 67 -8.45 -2.93 17.00
CA ILE A 67 -7.36 -2.43 17.82
C ILE A 67 -7.92 -2.19 19.20
N ALA A 68 -7.53 -3.04 20.15
CA ALA A 68 -7.91 -2.83 21.55
C ALA A 68 -7.44 -1.43 22.00
N PRO A 69 -8.27 -0.66 22.74
CA PRO A 69 -7.84 0.59 23.31
C PRO A 69 -6.57 0.35 24.11
N GLY A 70 -5.52 1.10 23.81
CA GLY A 70 -4.26 1.03 24.54
C GLY A 70 -4.57 1.24 26.01
N GLY A 71 -4.29 0.24 26.86
CA GLY A 71 -4.62 0.28 28.27
C GLY A 71 -4.23 1.61 28.88
N ASN A 72 -5.14 2.17 29.66
CA ASN A 72 -5.04 3.46 30.35
C ASN A 72 -3.74 3.62 31.16
N THR A 73 -2.63 3.86 30.48
CA THR A 73 -1.53 4.58 31.05
C THR A 73 -1.74 6.03 30.63
N ALA A 74 -2.46 6.77 31.48
CA ALA A 74 -2.55 8.22 31.41
C ALA A 74 -1.14 8.80 31.55
N THR A 75 -0.37 8.75 30.50
CA THR A 75 0.84 9.53 30.34
C THR A 75 0.39 10.83 29.70
N GLU A 76 0.53 11.93 30.40
CA GLU A 76 0.23 13.31 29.96
C GLU A 76 1.05 13.77 28.74
N SER A 77 1.75 12.86 28.08
CA SER A 77 2.54 13.13 26.90
C SER A 77 1.73 12.89 25.61
N ARG A 78 1.82 13.82 24.66
CA ARG A 78 1.23 13.68 23.33
C ARG A 78 1.64 12.34 22.69
N PRO A 79 0.71 11.64 22.00
CA PRO A 79 1.01 10.36 21.37
C PRO A 79 2.15 10.51 20.35
N GLY A 80 3.14 9.64 20.47
CA GLY A 80 4.28 9.61 19.55
C GLY A 80 3.98 8.80 18.28
N TYR A 81 4.67 9.11 17.18
CA TYR A 81 4.56 8.32 15.95
C TYR A 81 5.18 6.91 16.11
N THR A 82 4.46 5.89 15.65
CA THR A 82 5.01 4.55 15.57
C THR A 82 6.20 4.48 14.60
N PRO A 83 7.11 3.50 14.75
CA PRO A 83 8.22 3.33 13.80
C PRO A 83 7.73 3.19 12.36
N ARG A 84 6.56 2.57 12.15
CA ARG A 84 5.94 2.41 10.83
C ARG A 84 5.47 3.74 10.25
N VAL A 85 4.85 4.60 11.03
CA VAL A 85 4.47 5.94 10.59
C VAL A 85 5.71 6.76 10.24
N ARG A 86 6.79 6.68 11.02
CA ARG A 86 8.05 7.37 10.68
C ARG A 86 8.58 6.94 9.32
N ARG A 87 8.58 5.62 9.04
CA ARG A 87 8.95 5.10 7.72
C ARG A 87 8.03 5.62 6.60
N VAL A 88 6.72 5.68 6.85
CA VAL A 88 5.75 6.27 5.89
C VAL A 88 6.08 7.74 5.62
N LEU A 89 6.44 8.52 6.64
CA LEU A 89 6.83 9.93 6.46
C LEU A 89 8.12 10.07 5.64
N GLU A 90 9.13 9.25 5.92
CA GLU A 90 10.38 9.19 5.14
C GLU A 90 10.11 8.79 3.68
N ASN A 91 9.26 7.79 3.46
CA ASN A 91 8.85 7.37 2.13
C ASN A 91 8.07 8.48 1.40
N ALA A 92 7.20 9.23 2.11
CA ALA A 92 6.47 10.34 1.52
C ALA A 92 7.40 11.48 1.05
N GLU A 93 8.49 11.72 1.78
CA GLU A 93 9.54 12.67 1.34
C GLU A 93 10.26 12.16 0.09
N ALA A 94 10.54 10.86 0.01
CA ALA A 94 11.13 10.26 -1.18
C ALA A 94 10.19 10.31 -2.38
N GLU A 95 8.87 10.08 -2.18
CA GLU A 95 7.87 10.22 -3.24
C GLU A 95 7.75 11.67 -3.72
N ALA A 96 7.70 12.65 -2.81
CA ALA A 96 7.69 14.07 -3.18
C ALA A 96 8.93 14.44 -4.02
N ALA A 97 10.09 13.82 -3.71
CA ALA A 97 11.28 13.96 -4.51
C ALA A 97 11.14 13.37 -5.91
N ARG A 98 10.57 12.18 -6.01
CA ARG A 98 10.35 11.46 -7.26
C ARG A 98 9.44 12.26 -8.20
N PHE A 99 8.37 12.83 -7.66
CA PHE A 99 7.42 13.68 -8.40
C PHE A 99 7.89 15.13 -8.55
N LYS A 100 9.11 15.45 -8.15
CA LYS A 100 9.69 16.81 -8.22
C LYS A 100 8.85 17.88 -7.53
N SER A 101 8.08 17.47 -6.54
CA SER A 101 7.24 18.37 -5.73
C SER A 101 8.11 19.21 -4.80
N ARG A 102 7.68 20.47 -4.55
CA ARG A 102 8.40 21.39 -3.65
C ARG A 102 8.24 21.00 -2.18
N ALA A 103 7.08 20.46 -1.84
CA ALA A 103 6.71 20.07 -0.48
C ALA A 103 5.98 18.73 -0.50
N VAL A 104 5.95 18.06 0.66
CA VAL A 104 5.20 16.82 0.86
C VAL A 104 3.72 17.16 1.02
N GLY A 105 2.88 16.73 0.07
CA GLY A 105 1.43 16.89 0.11
C GLY A 105 0.73 15.65 0.68
N THR A 106 -0.59 15.75 0.79
CA THR A 106 -1.46 14.65 1.24
C THR A 106 -1.39 13.44 0.31
N GLU A 107 -1.25 13.66 -1.00
CA GLU A 107 -1.05 12.65 -2.04
C GLU A 107 0.21 11.80 -1.79
N HIS A 108 1.31 12.43 -1.44
CA HIS A 108 2.57 11.72 -1.15
C HIS A 108 2.45 10.85 0.11
N LEU A 109 1.74 11.35 1.13
CA LEU A 109 1.45 10.59 2.35
C LEU A 109 0.59 9.37 2.04
N LEU A 110 -0.46 9.52 1.22
CA LEU A 110 -1.32 8.40 0.83
C LEU A 110 -0.53 7.38 0.00
N ILE A 111 0.24 7.80 -0.99
CA ILE A 111 1.11 6.92 -1.80
C ILE A 111 2.06 6.12 -0.88
N ALA A 112 2.69 6.78 0.08
CA ALA A 112 3.60 6.12 1.01
C ALA A 112 2.89 5.07 1.88
N ILE A 113 1.65 5.33 2.34
CA ILE A 113 0.82 4.34 3.04
C ILE A 113 0.52 3.15 2.13
N LEU A 114 0.08 3.39 0.89
CA LEU A 114 -0.30 2.32 -0.05
C LEU A 114 0.89 1.43 -0.44
N LYS A 115 2.11 1.98 -0.44
CA LYS A 115 3.35 1.22 -0.69
C LYS A 115 3.80 0.38 0.51
N GLU A 116 3.36 0.72 1.71
CA GLU A 116 3.63 -0.08 2.91
C GLU A 116 2.59 -1.21 3.01
N SER A 117 2.86 -2.31 2.33
CA SER A 117 1.92 -3.43 2.11
C SER A 117 1.40 -4.09 3.39
N ASP A 118 2.16 -4.03 4.49
CA ASP A 118 1.80 -4.67 5.77
C ASP A 118 1.49 -3.65 6.87
N CYS A 119 0.82 -2.55 6.53
CA CYS A 119 0.39 -1.58 7.52
C CYS A 119 -1.10 -1.72 7.87
N VAL A 120 -1.49 -1.21 9.05
CA VAL A 120 -2.87 -1.29 9.52
C VAL A 120 -3.81 -0.54 8.56
N ALA A 121 -3.39 0.61 8.04
CA ALA A 121 -4.17 1.39 7.10
C ALA A 121 -4.53 0.60 5.83
N THR A 122 -3.57 -0.10 5.20
CA THR A 122 -3.85 -0.91 4.01
C THR A 122 -4.75 -2.09 4.30
N ARG A 123 -4.61 -2.71 5.48
CA ARG A 123 -5.50 -3.79 5.93
C ARG A 123 -6.93 -3.31 6.16
N LEU A 124 -7.11 -2.11 6.73
CA LEU A 124 -8.44 -1.48 6.90
C LEU A 124 -9.07 -1.20 5.54
N LEU A 125 -8.36 -0.59 4.60
CA LEU A 125 -8.84 -0.35 3.24
C LEU A 125 -9.25 -1.66 2.54
N PHE A 126 -8.45 -2.71 2.69
CA PHE A 126 -8.78 -4.03 2.15
C PHE A 126 -10.04 -4.61 2.78
N THR A 127 -10.21 -4.49 4.11
CA THR A 127 -11.42 -4.93 4.84
C THR A 127 -12.68 -4.20 4.37
N MET A 128 -12.55 -2.94 3.97
CA MET A 128 -13.63 -2.14 3.36
C MET A 128 -13.88 -2.49 1.88
N GLY A 129 -13.16 -3.46 1.31
CA GLY A 129 -13.29 -3.86 -0.09
C GLY A 129 -12.62 -2.91 -1.09
N ILE A 130 -11.77 -2.00 -0.63
CA ILE A 130 -11.07 -1.04 -1.48
C ILE A 130 -9.93 -1.74 -2.23
N ASN A 131 -9.93 -1.60 -3.56
CA ASN A 131 -8.84 -2.09 -4.38
C ASN A 131 -7.66 -1.10 -4.32
N ILE A 132 -6.58 -1.51 -3.67
CA ILE A 132 -5.38 -0.69 -3.46
C ILE A 132 -4.75 -0.23 -4.78
N GLN A 133 -4.74 -1.08 -5.82
CA GLN A 133 -4.17 -0.74 -7.13
C GLN A 133 -5.00 0.35 -7.83
N LYS A 134 -6.32 0.26 -7.76
CA LYS A 134 -7.21 1.29 -8.32
C LYS A 134 -7.06 2.61 -7.56
N LEU A 135 -6.98 2.55 -6.23
CA LEU A 135 -6.76 3.73 -5.39
C LEU A 135 -5.40 4.38 -5.70
N TYR A 136 -4.36 3.58 -5.88
CA TYR A 136 -3.03 4.07 -6.27
C TYR A 136 -3.06 4.74 -7.66
N SER A 137 -3.74 4.14 -8.65
CA SER A 137 -3.89 4.73 -9.98
C SER A 137 -4.68 6.03 -9.94
N ALA A 138 -5.75 6.10 -9.13
CA ALA A 138 -6.57 7.30 -8.99
C ALA A 138 -5.77 8.47 -8.38
N ILE A 139 -4.94 8.22 -7.36
CA ILE A 139 -4.11 9.27 -6.77
C ILE A 139 -3.05 9.79 -7.76
N LEU A 140 -2.46 8.90 -8.57
CA LEU A 140 -1.53 9.32 -9.63
C LEU A 140 -2.22 10.18 -10.67
N THR A 141 -3.42 9.79 -11.09
CA THR A 141 -4.24 10.57 -12.04
C THR A 141 -4.58 11.94 -11.46
N ALA A 142 -4.98 12.02 -10.18
CA ALA A 142 -5.27 13.27 -9.50
C ALA A 142 -4.04 14.19 -9.38
N MET A 143 -2.83 13.64 -9.37
CA MET A 143 -1.57 14.38 -9.41
C MET A 143 -1.19 14.85 -10.82
N GLY A 144 -1.95 14.46 -11.87
CA GLY A 144 -1.63 14.74 -13.26
C GLY A 144 -0.57 13.82 -13.87
N GLU A 145 -0.21 12.77 -13.17
CA GLU A 145 0.67 11.71 -13.69
C GLU A 145 -0.20 10.68 -14.42
N ALA A 146 0.06 10.46 -15.70
CA ALA A 146 -0.57 9.36 -16.41
C ALA A 146 -0.20 8.05 -15.72
N PRO A 147 -1.18 7.14 -15.41
CA PRO A 147 -0.85 5.85 -14.85
C PRO A 147 0.02 5.11 -15.87
N SER A 148 1.33 5.15 -15.68
CA SER A 148 2.22 4.29 -16.44
C SER A 148 1.84 2.86 -16.07
N GLN A 149 1.34 2.09 -17.05
CA GLN A 149 1.20 0.63 -16.97
C GLN A 149 2.60 0.03 -16.83
N GLY A 150 3.19 0.16 -15.67
CA GLY A 150 4.55 -0.25 -15.37
C GLY A 150 4.64 -0.69 -13.93
N GLY A 151 4.70 -2.02 -13.73
CA GLY A 151 4.81 -2.66 -12.45
C GLY A 151 5.91 -2.07 -11.57
N MET A 152 5.71 -2.20 -10.27
CA MET A 152 6.75 -2.05 -9.25
C MET A 152 7.90 -3.04 -9.52
N ASN A 153 8.82 -2.65 -10.41
CA ASN A 153 10.20 -3.16 -10.44
C ASN A 153 10.99 -2.30 -11.44
N GLY A 154 11.51 -1.18 -10.96
CA GLY A 154 12.42 -0.34 -11.74
C GLY A 154 13.85 -0.78 -11.51
N ASN A 155 14.40 -1.61 -12.39
CA ASN A 155 15.83 -1.72 -12.58
C ASN A 155 16.20 -0.80 -13.79
N PRO A 156 16.94 0.29 -13.62
CA PRO A 156 17.29 1.20 -14.70
C PRO A 156 18.54 0.74 -15.44
N ASN A 157 18.52 -0.45 -16.02
CA ASN A 157 19.56 -0.81 -17.00
C ASN A 157 19.10 -1.96 -17.92
N ALA A 158 18.39 -1.61 -18.98
CA ALA A 158 18.24 -2.50 -20.11
C ALA A 158 18.34 -1.69 -21.40
N GLY A 159 19.54 -1.72 -21.97
CA GLY A 159 19.86 -1.21 -23.28
C GLY A 159 19.04 -1.87 -24.40
N ARG A 160 18.86 -1.11 -25.46
CA ARG A 160 18.27 -1.49 -26.76
C ARG A 160 18.80 -2.81 -27.29
N GLY A 161 17.91 -3.70 -27.71
CA GLY A 161 18.19 -4.85 -28.57
C GLY A 161 16.91 -5.31 -29.27
N PRO A 162 16.95 -5.92 -30.48
CA PRO A 162 15.94 -5.81 -31.52
C PRO A 162 14.78 -6.80 -31.37
N GLN A 163 13.65 -6.40 -31.99
CA GLN A 163 12.42 -7.18 -32.19
C GLN A 163 12.67 -8.62 -32.66
N ALA A 164 12.11 -9.58 -31.95
CA ALA A 164 11.79 -10.89 -32.50
C ALA A 164 10.28 -11.14 -32.37
N ARG A 165 9.65 -11.33 -33.52
CA ARG A 165 8.27 -11.80 -33.69
C ARG A 165 8.17 -13.26 -33.22
N GLY A 166 7.13 -13.58 -32.45
CA GLY A 166 6.81 -14.99 -32.16
C GLY A 166 5.60 -15.14 -31.25
N GLY A 167 4.48 -15.61 -31.78
CA GLY A 167 3.52 -16.44 -31.09
C GLY A 167 2.45 -15.76 -30.24
N ALA A 168 1.33 -15.38 -30.83
CA ALA A 168 0.07 -15.19 -30.13
C ALA A 168 -0.37 -16.52 -29.49
N GLN A 169 -0.19 -16.66 -28.17
CA GLN A 169 -0.95 -17.63 -27.40
C GLN A 169 -2.15 -16.90 -26.80
N ASN A 170 -3.35 -17.36 -27.21
CA ASN A 170 -4.62 -16.95 -26.62
C ASN A 170 -4.64 -17.42 -25.17
N SER A 171 -4.27 -16.56 -24.22
CA SER A 171 -4.53 -16.80 -22.82
C SER A 171 -5.92 -16.24 -22.47
N GLU A 172 -6.78 -17.08 -21.91
CA GLU A 172 -8.12 -16.70 -21.45
C GLU A 172 -8.09 -15.75 -20.26
N THR A 173 -6.90 -15.44 -19.72
CA THR A 173 -6.71 -14.64 -18.49
C THR A 173 -5.55 -13.64 -18.59
N PRO A 174 -5.64 -12.59 -19.43
CA PRO A 174 -4.55 -11.63 -19.64
C PRO A 174 -4.15 -10.88 -18.36
N ALA A 175 -5.06 -10.74 -17.40
CA ALA A 175 -4.77 -10.12 -16.12
C ALA A 175 -3.91 -11.02 -15.21
N LEU A 176 -4.05 -12.35 -15.31
CA LEU A 176 -3.26 -13.30 -14.56
C LEU A 176 -1.82 -13.36 -15.09
N ASP A 177 -1.65 -13.39 -16.40
CA ASP A 177 -0.34 -13.45 -17.06
C ASP A 177 0.53 -12.24 -16.75
N GLN A 178 -0.09 -11.10 -16.45
CA GLN A 178 0.62 -9.87 -16.10
C GLN A 178 1.16 -9.88 -14.66
N TYR A 179 0.55 -10.66 -13.75
CA TYR A 179 0.87 -10.67 -12.31
C TYR A 179 1.33 -12.01 -11.77
N SER A 180 1.26 -13.08 -12.56
CA SER A 180 1.70 -14.43 -12.19
C SER A 180 2.92 -14.86 -12.99
N ARG A 181 3.73 -15.75 -12.39
CA ARG A 181 4.77 -16.48 -13.10
C ARG A 181 4.30 -17.91 -13.28
N ASP A 182 4.33 -18.41 -14.49
CA ASP A 182 4.07 -19.83 -14.73
C ASP A 182 5.24 -20.67 -14.20
N LEU A 183 5.06 -21.20 -12.99
CA LEU A 183 6.05 -22.05 -12.33
C LEU A 183 6.22 -23.38 -13.07
N THR A 184 5.20 -23.84 -13.81
CA THR A 184 5.25 -25.08 -14.57
C THR A 184 6.18 -24.93 -15.78
N GLU A 185 6.11 -23.77 -16.44
CA GLU A 185 6.99 -23.46 -17.57
C GLU A 185 8.43 -23.23 -17.10
N LEU A 186 8.62 -22.52 -16.00
CA LEU A 186 9.94 -22.34 -15.37
C LEU A 186 10.56 -23.69 -14.94
N ALA A 187 9.74 -24.62 -14.46
CA ALA A 187 10.20 -25.97 -14.14
C ALA A 187 10.65 -26.75 -15.37
N ARG A 188 9.89 -26.66 -16.48
CA ARG A 188 10.26 -27.31 -17.76
C ARG A 188 11.54 -26.74 -18.34
N GLU A 189 11.76 -25.45 -18.18
CA GLU A 189 12.97 -24.75 -18.63
C GLU A 189 14.18 -24.94 -17.69
N GLY A 190 14.00 -25.66 -16.56
CA GLY A 190 15.05 -25.90 -15.57
C GLY A 190 15.53 -24.63 -14.84
N LYS A 191 14.70 -23.59 -14.81
CA LYS A 191 15.02 -22.27 -14.19
C LYS A 191 14.64 -22.19 -12.72
N LEU A 192 14.07 -23.26 -12.14
CA LEU A 192 13.77 -23.32 -10.71
C LEU A 192 14.97 -23.84 -9.93
N ASP A 193 15.20 -23.26 -8.78
CA ASP A 193 16.24 -23.73 -7.86
C ASP A 193 15.95 -25.14 -7.37
N PRO A 194 16.97 -26.06 -7.31
CA PRO A 194 16.76 -27.40 -6.84
C PRO A 194 16.41 -27.40 -5.34
N VAL A 195 15.35 -28.12 -4.99
CA VAL A 195 14.92 -28.26 -3.60
C VAL A 195 15.74 -29.37 -2.94
N VAL A 196 16.54 -29.02 -1.93
CA VAL A 196 17.38 -29.97 -1.19
C VAL A 196 16.83 -30.15 0.21
N GLY A 197 16.64 -31.42 0.63
CA GLY A 197 16.34 -31.78 2.02
C GLY A 197 14.91 -31.54 2.52
N ARG A 198 13.93 -31.27 1.63
CA ARG A 198 12.51 -31.04 1.98
C ARG A 198 11.54 -32.04 1.40
N SER A 199 11.92 -33.31 1.29
CA SER A 199 11.12 -34.35 0.63
C SER A 199 9.75 -34.57 1.29
N GLN A 200 9.68 -34.51 2.62
CA GLN A 200 8.42 -34.70 3.37
C GLN A 200 7.42 -33.56 3.16
N GLU A 201 7.91 -32.33 3.12
CA GLU A 201 7.06 -31.16 2.85
C GLU A 201 6.52 -31.16 1.42
N ILE A 202 7.33 -31.55 0.45
CA ILE A 202 6.93 -31.69 -0.96
C ILE A 202 5.84 -32.76 -1.08
N GLU A 203 6.02 -33.92 -0.47
CA GLU A 203 5.05 -35.01 -0.51
C GLU A 203 3.71 -34.59 0.11
N ARG A 204 3.75 -33.83 1.19
CA ARG A 204 2.56 -33.28 1.84
C ARG A 204 1.84 -32.23 0.98
N VAL A 205 2.57 -31.38 0.28
CA VAL A 205 2.02 -30.41 -0.67
C VAL A 205 1.37 -31.13 -1.86
N ILE A 206 2.01 -32.16 -2.42
CA ILE A 206 1.46 -32.95 -3.51
C ILE A 206 0.17 -33.65 -3.08
N GLN A 207 0.11 -34.21 -1.88
CA GLN A 207 -1.11 -34.81 -1.33
C GLN A 207 -2.25 -33.80 -1.22
N ILE A 208 -1.97 -32.59 -0.69
CA ILE A 208 -2.98 -31.54 -0.55
C ILE A 208 -3.49 -31.09 -1.93
N LEU A 209 -2.61 -30.88 -2.91
CA LEU A 209 -2.98 -30.47 -4.25
C LEU A 209 -3.76 -31.55 -5.01
N SER A 210 -3.46 -32.83 -4.77
CA SER A 210 -4.18 -33.96 -5.40
C SER A 210 -5.60 -34.13 -4.82
N LEU A 211 -5.84 -33.72 -3.56
CA LEU A 211 -7.16 -33.79 -2.93
C LEU A 211 -8.11 -32.68 -3.40
N ILE A 212 -7.62 -31.63 -4.05
CA ILE A 212 -8.44 -30.54 -4.60
C ILE A 212 -9.18 -30.98 -5.88
N HIS A 213 -8.78 -32.08 -6.50
CA HIS A 213 -9.37 -32.59 -7.74
C HIS A 213 -10.37 -33.74 -7.56
N ILE A 214 -10.76 -34.06 -6.34
CA ILE A 214 -11.88 -34.94 -6.02
C ILE A 214 -13.03 -34.11 -5.53
#